data_8a575576ef51b5eb5a96cf47099a1521
#
_entry.id   8a575576ef51b5eb5a96cf47099a1521
#
_cell.length_a   1.000
_cell.length_b   1.000
_cell.length_c   1.000
_cell.angle_alpha   90.00
_cell.angle_beta   90.00
_cell.angle_gamma   90.00
#
_symmetry.space_group_name_H-M   'P 1'
#
loop_
_entity.id
_entity.type
_entity.pdbx_description
1 polymer ?
#
loop_
_entity_poly.entity_id
_entity_poly.type
_entity_poly.pdbx_seq_one_letter_code
_entity_poly.pdbx_strand_id
1 'polypeptide(L)'
;MSIIKKQHNNFISKNRFLFRYCLFITLIFCLNSCAVSLAPGYEQAIVDDLSIASNEIFQLTASLSPKASASDFSKRESDYNKVIGRIEALEFQIKARPIPKNKQVETIINKVNEHLKAKGISTLINVNDISPSATALKNLRENIEKMKEVDQQQGITKTELKVFKGFIELYLDQALTYEKYLHN
;
A
#
# COMPACT_ATOMS: atom_id res chain seq x y z
N MET A 1 37.98 8.63 -67.30
CA MET A 1 36.64 8.09 -67.00
C MET A 1 36.58 7.12 -65.80
N SER A 2 37.70 6.70 -65.24
CA SER A 2 37.81 5.71 -64.12
C SER A 2 37.67 6.31 -62.70
N ILE A 3 38.06 7.56 -62.48
CA ILE A 3 38.13 8.20 -61.13
C ILE A 3 36.71 8.56 -60.61
N ILE A 4 35.80 8.98 -61.48
CA ILE A 4 34.45 9.39 -61.09
C ILE A 4 33.61 8.19 -60.59
N LYS A 5 33.78 7.00 -61.17
CA LYS A 5 33.08 5.77 -60.71
C LYS A 5 33.53 5.31 -59.32
N LYS A 6 34.78 5.53 -58.95
CA LYS A 6 35.30 5.11 -57.66
C LYS A 6 34.80 6.01 -56.50
N GLN A 7 34.58 7.32 -56.74
CA GLN A 7 34.04 8.23 -55.77
C GLN A 7 32.54 7.98 -55.52
N HIS A 8 31.77 7.64 -56.55
CA HIS A 8 30.31 7.38 -56.44
C HIS A 8 30.06 6.08 -55.61
N ASN A 9 30.87 5.05 -55.82
CA ASN A 9 30.73 3.80 -55.07
C ASN A 9 31.07 3.93 -53.60
N ASN A 10 32.03 4.80 -53.22
CA ASN A 10 32.39 5.06 -51.82
C ASN A 10 31.32 5.85 -51.08
N PHE A 11 30.62 6.77 -51.79
CA PHE A 11 29.51 7.54 -51.22
C PHE A 11 28.28 6.66 -50.89
N ILE A 12 27.93 5.75 -51.81
CA ILE A 12 26.83 4.81 -51.63
C ILE A 12 27.14 3.81 -50.51
N SER A 13 28.36 3.34 -50.41
CA SER A 13 28.80 2.41 -49.33
C SER A 13 28.75 3.04 -47.96
N LYS A 14 29.19 4.29 -47.78
CA LYS A 14 29.11 5.04 -46.50
C LYS A 14 27.68 5.30 -46.08
N ASN A 15 26.78 5.66 -47.02
CA ASN A 15 25.37 5.89 -46.67
C ASN A 15 24.65 4.61 -46.28
N ARG A 16 24.98 3.47 -46.89
CA ARG A 16 24.42 2.16 -46.49
C ARG A 16 24.89 1.71 -45.09
N PHE A 17 26.11 2.08 -44.71
CA PHE A 17 26.64 1.79 -43.39
C PHE A 17 25.98 2.68 -42.33
N LEU A 18 25.84 3.97 -42.56
CA LEU A 18 25.12 4.91 -41.71
C LEU A 18 23.65 4.50 -41.53
N PHE A 19 22.97 4.11 -42.59
CA PHE A 19 21.57 3.68 -42.55
C PHE A 19 21.41 2.41 -41.67
N ARG A 20 22.34 1.45 -41.82
CA ARG A 20 22.36 0.25 -40.95
C ARG A 20 22.61 0.59 -39.48
N TYR A 21 23.48 1.54 -39.19
CA TYR A 21 23.75 1.99 -37.84
C TYR A 21 22.57 2.71 -37.20
N CYS A 22 21.90 3.60 -37.95
CA CYS A 22 20.67 4.25 -37.49
C CYS A 22 19.55 3.23 -37.22
N LEU A 23 19.39 2.24 -38.09
CA LEU A 23 18.37 1.19 -37.91
C LEU A 23 18.65 0.35 -36.65
N PHE A 24 19.94 0.05 -36.37
CA PHE A 24 20.34 -0.69 -35.18
C PHE A 24 20.12 0.12 -33.89
N ILE A 25 20.43 1.42 -33.90
CA ILE A 25 20.17 2.33 -32.77
C ILE A 25 18.68 2.47 -32.53
N THR A 26 17.86 2.64 -33.57
CA THR A 26 16.39 2.71 -33.45
C THR A 26 15.82 1.43 -32.85
N LEU A 27 16.33 0.26 -33.26
CA LEU A 27 15.91 -1.04 -32.73
C LEU A 27 16.26 -1.19 -31.24
N ILE A 28 17.44 -0.71 -30.80
CA ILE A 28 17.84 -0.71 -29.38
C ILE A 28 16.95 0.22 -28.56
N PHE A 29 16.54 1.37 -29.09
CA PHE A 29 15.61 2.29 -28.42
C PHE A 29 14.19 1.70 -28.28
N CYS A 30 13.72 0.93 -29.27
CA CYS A 30 12.42 0.26 -29.21
C CYS A 30 12.37 -0.87 -28.16
N LEU A 31 13.50 -1.50 -27.83
CA LEU A 31 13.56 -2.60 -26.84
C LEU A 31 13.47 -2.12 -25.39
N ASN A 32 13.67 -0.83 -25.11
CA ASN A 32 13.59 -0.27 -23.76
C ASN A 32 12.18 0.24 -23.39
N SER A 33 11.16 0.06 -24.25
CA SER A 33 9.84 0.67 -24.08
C SER A 33 8.81 -0.17 -23.30
N CYS A 34 9.17 -1.34 -22.80
CA CYS A 34 8.24 -2.16 -22.00
C CYS A 34 8.79 -2.39 -20.60
N ALA A 35 8.80 -1.37 -19.76
CA ALA A 35 8.79 -1.58 -18.31
C ALA A 35 7.38 -1.99 -17.91
N VAL A 36 7.07 -3.29 -17.95
CA VAL A 36 5.87 -3.84 -17.32
C VAL A 36 6.07 -3.70 -15.83
N SER A 37 5.41 -2.73 -15.20
CA SER A 37 5.31 -2.66 -13.75
C SER A 37 4.55 -3.90 -13.26
N LEU A 38 5.25 -4.81 -12.60
CA LEU A 38 4.71 -6.07 -12.09
C LEU A 38 4.27 -5.96 -10.62
N ALA A 39 4.36 -4.78 -10.02
CA ALA A 39 3.82 -4.51 -8.68
C ALA A 39 2.47 -3.80 -8.80
N PRO A 40 1.52 -3.98 -7.85
CA PRO A 40 0.36 -3.10 -7.78
C PRO A 40 0.91 -1.67 -7.79
N GLY A 41 0.32 -0.82 -8.63
CA GLY A 41 0.75 0.57 -8.68
C GLY A 41 0.65 1.18 -7.29
N TYR A 42 1.71 1.85 -6.87
CA TYR A 42 1.62 2.73 -5.71
C TYR A 42 0.54 3.78 -5.99
N GLU A 43 -0.40 3.90 -5.06
CA GLU A 43 -1.45 4.90 -5.11
C GLU A 43 -1.29 5.83 -3.91
N GLN A 44 -0.78 7.04 -4.16
CA GLN A 44 -0.64 8.07 -3.11
C GLN A 44 -1.97 8.32 -2.40
N ALA A 45 -3.09 8.27 -3.11
CA ALA A 45 -4.43 8.46 -2.57
C ALA A 45 -4.74 7.47 -1.43
N ILE A 46 -4.31 6.20 -1.53
CA ILE A 46 -4.51 5.21 -0.46
C ILE A 46 -3.70 5.57 0.79
N VAL A 47 -2.46 6.03 0.62
CA VAL A 47 -1.62 6.45 1.76
C VAL A 47 -2.21 7.68 2.44
N ASP A 48 -2.73 8.63 1.66
CA ASP A 48 -3.38 9.83 2.18
C ASP A 48 -4.68 9.48 2.93
N ASP A 49 -5.51 8.61 2.36
CA ASP A 49 -6.74 8.13 2.98
C ASP A 49 -6.47 7.30 4.26
N LEU A 50 -5.41 6.48 4.28
CA LEU A 50 -4.94 5.81 5.50
C LEU A 50 -4.52 6.82 6.59
N SER A 51 -3.88 7.91 6.20
CA SER A 51 -3.48 8.98 7.13
C SER A 51 -4.70 9.68 7.70
N ILE A 52 -5.72 9.96 6.89
CA ILE A 52 -7.00 10.54 7.34
C ILE A 52 -7.71 9.57 8.28
N ALA A 53 -7.83 8.29 7.92
CA ALA A 53 -8.42 7.26 8.77
C ALA A 53 -7.71 7.17 10.12
N SER A 54 -6.38 7.19 10.12
CA SER A 54 -5.57 7.18 11.35
C SER A 54 -5.91 8.34 12.27
N ASN A 55 -6.02 9.56 11.72
CA ASN A 55 -6.38 10.75 12.50
C ASN A 55 -7.79 10.62 13.12
N GLU A 56 -8.76 10.14 12.37
CA GLU A 56 -10.13 9.94 12.87
C GLU A 56 -10.17 8.87 13.99
N ILE A 57 -9.43 7.77 13.82
CA ILE A 57 -9.28 6.72 14.85
C ILE A 57 -8.65 7.27 16.12
N PHE A 58 -7.59 8.07 16.01
CA PHE A 58 -6.94 8.67 17.17
C PHE A 58 -7.85 9.71 17.86
N GLN A 59 -8.65 10.47 17.12
CA GLN A 59 -9.68 11.35 17.69
C GLN A 59 -10.74 10.56 18.47
N LEU A 60 -11.26 9.45 17.88
CA LEU A 60 -12.18 8.55 18.57
C LEU A 60 -11.56 7.99 19.86
N THR A 61 -10.32 7.46 19.81
CA THR A 61 -9.68 6.93 21.01
C THR A 61 -9.37 8.01 22.06
N ALA A 62 -9.13 9.23 21.64
CA ALA A 62 -8.96 10.36 22.56
C ALA A 62 -10.27 10.72 23.28
N SER A 63 -11.42 10.64 22.61
CA SER A 63 -12.73 10.89 23.24
C SER A 63 -13.10 9.83 24.30
N LEU A 64 -12.48 8.65 24.26
CA LEU A 64 -12.66 7.57 25.22
C LEU A 64 -11.74 7.70 26.47
N SER A 65 -10.80 8.62 26.45
CA SER A 65 -9.79 8.77 27.51
C SER A 65 -10.26 9.70 28.62
N PRO A 66 -9.95 9.42 29.93
CA PRO A 66 -9.23 8.25 30.44
C PRO A 66 -10.12 7.02 30.60
N LYS A 67 -11.41 7.15 30.53
CA LYS A 67 -12.45 6.11 30.53
C LYS A 67 -13.73 6.65 29.89
N ALA A 68 -14.54 5.78 29.35
CA ALA A 68 -15.84 6.14 28.78
C ALA A 68 -16.96 5.39 29.49
N SER A 69 -18.09 6.06 29.73
CA SER A 69 -19.30 5.44 30.30
C SER A 69 -20.22 4.94 29.19
N ALA A 70 -20.85 3.79 29.37
CA ALA A 70 -21.88 3.30 28.48
C ALA A 70 -23.07 4.29 28.31
N SER A 71 -23.41 5.05 29.34
CA SER A 71 -24.45 6.07 29.29
C SER A 71 -24.18 7.20 28.26
N ASP A 72 -22.94 7.42 27.92
CA ASP A 72 -22.51 8.44 26.95
C ASP A 72 -22.23 7.85 25.54
N PHE A 73 -22.48 6.56 25.34
CA PHE A 73 -22.20 5.87 24.08
C PHE A 73 -22.87 6.56 22.89
N SER A 74 -24.12 6.99 23.02
CA SER A 74 -24.86 7.65 21.95
C SER A 74 -24.17 8.91 21.38
N LYS A 75 -23.32 9.57 22.18
CA LYS A 75 -22.53 10.71 21.74
C LYS A 75 -21.36 10.33 20.84
N ARG A 76 -20.92 9.08 20.91
CA ARG A 76 -19.74 8.54 20.21
C ARG A 76 -20.09 7.56 19.07
N GLU A 77 -21.34 7.10 19.02
CA GLU A 77 -21.79 6.11 18.05
C GLU A 77 -21.53 6.56 16.60
N SER A 78 -21.79 7.82 16.30
CA SER A 78 -21.54 8.42 14.99
C SER A 78 -20.05 8.35 14.61
N ASP A 79 -19.14 8.62 15.56
CA ASP A 79 -17.70 8.59 15.31
C ASP A 79 -17.22 7.17 15.06
N TYR A 80 -17.72 6.18 15.80
CA TYR A 80 -17.46 4.76 15.53
C TYR A 80 -17.92 4.36 14.12
N ASN A 81 -19.15 4.70 13.76
CA ASN A 81 -19.70 4.36 12.44
C ASN A 81 -18.91 5.01 11.31
N LYS A 82 -18.48 6.27 11.48
CA LYS A 82 -17.66 6.99 10.52
C LYS A 82 -16.32 6.31 10.30
N VAL A 83 -15.63 5.94 11.39
CA VAL A 83 -14.33 5.28 11.34
C VAL A 83 -14.44 3.89 10.70
N ILE A 84 -15.41 3.09 11.13
CA ILE A 84 -15.66 1.74 10.58
C ILE A 84 -15.94 1.83 9.06
N GLY A 85 -16.85 2.72 8.64
CA GLY A 85 -17.18 2.88 7.22
C GLY A 85 -15.98 3.36 6.37
N ARG A 86 -15.12 4.22 6.91
CA ARG A 86 -13.89 4.64 6.21
C ARG A 86 -12.91 3.49 6.03
N ILE A 87 -12.69 2.67 7.07
CA ILE A 87 -11.81 1.51 7.00
C ILE A 87 -12.35 0.50 5.99
N GLU A 88 -13.65 0.25 5.98
CA GLU A 88 -14.31 -0.65 5.05
C GLU A 88 -14.16 -0.18 3.59
N ALA A 89 -14.34 1.12 3.34
CA ALA A 89 -14.13 1.71 2.02
C ALA A 89 -12.67 1.56 1.54
N LEU A 90 -11.69 1.80 2.42
CA LEU A 90 -10.27 1.59 2.12
C LEU A 90 -9.94 0.12 1.87
N GLU A 91 -10.46 -0.79 2.68
CA GLU A 91 -10.31 -2.24 2.50
C GLU A 91 -10.83 -2.66 1.11
N PHE A 92 -11.98 -2.14 0.70
CA PHE A 92 -12.57 -2.40 -0.61
C PHE A 92 -11.70 -1.86 -1.76
N GLN A 93 -11.23 -0.62 -1.66
CA GLN A 93 -10.36 0.00 -2.67
C GLN A 93 -9.07 -0.79 -2.85
N ILE A 94 -8.43 -1.19 -1.75
CA ILE A 94 -7.19 -1.97 -1.78
C ILE A 94 -7.42 -3.35 -2.41
N LYS A 95 -8.53 -4.02 -2.10
CA LYS A 95 -8.90 -5.33 -2.69
C LYS A 95 -9.21 -5.25 -4.18
N ALA A 96 -9.69 -4.09 -4.66
CA ALA A 96 -10.00 -3.89 -6.07
C ALA A 96 -8.76 -3.75 -6.94
N ARG A 97 -7.58 -3.50 -6.36
CA ARG A 97 -6.32 -3.38 -7.12
C ARG A 97 -5.86 -4.75 -7.64
N PRO A 98 -5.39 -4.82 -8.90
CA PRO A 98 -4.78 -6.04 -9.41
C PRO A 98 -3.47 -6.33 -8.66
N ILE A 99 -3.38 -7.49 -8.04
CA ILE A 99 -2.17 -7.92 -7.32
C ILE A 99 -1.36 -8.81 -8.25
N PRO A 100 -0.13 -8.42 -8.63
CA PRO A 100 0.75 -9.29 -9.39
C PRO A 100 1.19 -10.47 -8.52
N LYS A 101 0.92 -11.69 -8.99
CA LYS A 101 1.43 -12.92 -8.37
C LYS A 101 2.87 -13.15 -8.83
N ASN A 102 3.85 -12.52 -8.18
CA ASN A 102 5.25 -12.66 -8.56
C ASN A 102 6.22 -12.55 -7.37
N LYS A 103 7.50 -12.86 -7.64
CA LYS A 103 8.60 -12.78 -6.65
C LYS A 103 8.78 -11.39 -6.03
N GLN A 104 8.33 -10.33 -6.69
CA GLN A 104 8.46 -8.95 -6.17
C GLN A 104 7.50 -8.72 -5.01
N VAL A 105 6.24 -9.22 -5.10
CA VAL A 105 5.29 -9.17 -3.98
C VAL A 105 5.83 -9.94 -2.77
N GLU A 106 6.42 -11.12 -2.97
CA GLU A 106 7.08 -11.87 -1.90
C GLU A 106 8.21 -11.07 -1.26
N THR A 107 9.02 -10.39 -2.07
CA THR A 107 10.12 -9.54 -1.58
C THR A 107 9.60 -8.38 -0.74
N ILE A 108 8.50 -7.72 -1.17
CA ILE A 108 7.86 -6.63 -0.43
C ILE A 108 7.34 -7.15 0.92
N ILE A 109 6.60 -8.26 0.91
CA ILE A 109 6.05 -8.88 2.12
C ILE A 109 7.18 -9.24 3.10
N ASN A 110 8.27 -9.82 2.62
CA ASN A 110 9.42 -10.14 3.47
C ASN A 110 10.04 -8.89 4.12
N LYS A 111 10.24 -7.81 3.36
CA LYS A 111 10.74 -6.53 3.90
C LYS A 111 9.80 -5.94 4.96
N VAL A 112 8.49 -5.99 4.72
CA VAL A 112 7.49 -5.53 5.69
C VAL A 112 7.56 -6.38 6.96
N ASN A 113 7.63 -7.70 6.83
CA ASN A 113 7.74 -8.61 7.96
C ASN A 113 9.03 -8.39 8.77
N GLU A 114 10.17 -8.12 8.12
CA GLU A 114 11.43 -7.75 8.79
C GLU A 114 11.26 -6.46 9.59
N HIS A 115 10.62 -5.44 9.00
CA HIS A 115 10.36 -4.18 9.68
C HIS A 115 9.44 -4.37 10.91
N LEU A 116 8.38 -5.16 10.78
CA LEU A 116 7.47 -5.49 11.89
C LEU A 116 8.20 -6.24 13.02
N LYS A 117 9.04 -7.23 12.69
CA LYS A 117 9.88 -7.93 13.65
C LYS A 117 10.83 -7.01 14.40
N ALA A 118 11.47 -6.07 13.69
CA ALA A 118 12.36 -5.09 14.32
C ALA A 118 11.62 -4.17 15.32
N LYS A 119 10.30 -3.98 15.16
CA LYS A 119 9.43 -3.28 16.11
C LYS A 119 8.86 -4.19 17.22
N GLY A 120 9.27 -5.44 17.29
CA GLY A 120 8.77 -6.40 18.30
C GLY A 120 7.37 -6.96 18.00
N ILE A 121 6.89 -6.81 16.74
CA ILE A 121 5.57 -7.28 16.32
C ILE A 121 5.71 -8.73 15.84
N SER A 122 5.00 -9.66 16.50
CA SER A 122 5.04 -11.09 16.19
C SER A 122 4.06 -11.51 15.08
N THR A 123 3.03 -10.72 14.82
CA THR A 123 2.04 -11.00 13.77
C THR A 123 2.64 -10.68 12.40
N LEU A 124 2.92 -11.70 11.61
CA LEU A 124 3.50 -11.58 10.28
C LEU A 124 2.41 -11.64 9.21
N ILE A 125 2.64 -10.90 8.13
CA ILE A 125 1.81 -10.94 6.94
C ILE A 125 2.11 -12.25 6.20
N ASN A 126 1.08 -13.01 5.85
CA ASN A 126 1.24 -14.25 5.08
C ASN A 126 1.38 -13.93 3.59
N VAL A 127 2.34 -14.57 2.92
CA VAL A 127 2.57 -14.45 1.47
C VAL A 127 1.32 -14.85 0.65
N ASN A 128 0.48 -15.72 1.22
CA ASN A 128 -0.76 -16.17 0.57
C ASN A 128 -1.93 -15.18 0.73
N ASP A 129 -1.77 -14.14 1.55
CA ASP A 129 -2.80 -13.13 1.69
C ASP A 129 -2.89 -12.32 0.39
N ILE A 130 -4.11 -12.25 -0.15
CA ILE A 130 -4.38 -11.59 -1.44
C ILE A 130 -3.98 -10.11 -1.40
N SER A 131 -4.04 -9.48 -0.22
CA SER A 131 -3.59 -8.10 0.02
C SER A 131 -3.23 -7.91 1.50
N PRO A 132 -1.94 -7.81 1.84
CA PRO A 132 -1.51 -7.63 3.23
C PRO A 132 -2.11 -6.40 3.92
N SER A 133 -2.20 -5.26 3.20
CA SER A 133 -2.84 -4.06 3.74
C SER A 133 -4.35 -4.22 3.92
N ALA A 134 -5.04 -4.91 3.00
CA ALA A 134 -6.47 -5.20 3.16
C ALA A 134 -6.72 -6.13 4.37
N THR A 135 -5.86 -7.12 4.60
CA THR A 135 -5.94 -7.99 5.79
C THR A 135 -5.71 -7.20 7.07
N ALA A 136 -4.73 -6.30 7.09
CA ALA A 136 -4.49 -5.43 8.24
C ALA A 136 -5.68 -4.50 8.51
N LEU A 137 -6.29 -3.92 7.47
CA LEU A 137 -7.49 -3.07 7.60
C LEU A 137 -8.71 -3.87 8.07
N LYS A 138 -8.91 -5.08 7.60
CA LYS A 138 -9.96 -5.96 8.10
C LYS A 138 -9.80 -6.19 9.60
N ASN A 139 -8.60 -6.55 10.06
CA ASN A 139 -8.33 -6.77 11.48
C ASN A 139 -8.50 -5.48 12.30
N LEU A 140 -8.12 -4.33 11.75
CA LEU A 140 -8.34 -3.02 12.37
C LEU A 140 -9.84 -2.74 12.54
N ARG A 141 -10.63 -2.96 11.48
CA ARG A 141 -12.08 -2.78 11.52
C ARG A 141 -12.73 -3.66 12.59
N GLU A 142 -12.40 -4.96 12.61
CA GLU A 142 -12.91 -5.91 13.61
C GLU A 142 -12.53 -5.51 15.03
N ASN A 143 -11.33 -4.98 15.24
CA ASN A 143 -10.90 -4.47 16.55
C ASN A 143 -11.71 -3.24 16.97
N ILE A 144 -12.03 -2.31 16.06
CA ILE A 144 -12.84 -1.12 16.36
C ILE A 144 -14.32 -1.48 16.55
N GLU A 145 -14.86 -2.43 15.79
CA GLU A 145 -16.20 -2.97 15.99
C GLU A 145 -16.33 -3.59 17.38
N LYS A 146 -15.32 -4.37 17.79
CA LYS A 146 -15.28 -4.94 19.16
C LYS A 146 -15.18 -3.88 20.24
N MET A 147 -14.36 -2.84 20.01
CA MET A 147 -14.27 -1.70 20.92
C MET A 147 -15.64 -0.98 21.04
N LYS A 148 -16.36 -0.80 19.92
CA LYS A 148 -17.72 -0.24 19.89
C LYS A 148 -18.70 -1.06 20.73
N GLU A 149 -18.70 -2.39 20.55
CA GLU A 149 -19.56 -3.30 21.32
C GLU A 149 -19.31 -3.18 22.83
N VAL A 150 -18.05 -3.19 23.26
CA VAL A 150 -17.67 -3.08 24.67
C VAL A 150 -18.11 -1.71 25.23
N ASP A 151 -17.86 -0.61 24.48
CA ASP A 151 -18.29 0.73 24.90
C ASP A 151 -19.81 0.85 25.04
N GLN A 152 -20.55 0.24 24.13
CA GLN A 152 -22.01 0.22 24.17
C GLN A 152 -22.57 -0.53 25.39
N GLN A 153 -21.94 -1.68 25.73
CA GLN A 153 -22.44 -2.55 26.77
C GLN A 153 -22.07 -2.07 28.18
N GLN A 154 -20.82 -1.65 28.39
CA GLN A 154 -20.28 -1.36 29.72
C GLN A 154 -19.42 -0.10 29.81
N GLY A 155 -19.18 0.55 28.67
CA GLY A 155 -18.18 1.60 28.58
C GLY A 155 -16.77 1.03 28.42
N ILE A 156 -15.77 1.92 28.31
CA ILE A 156 -14.36 1.55 28.13
C ILE A 156 -13.55 1.98 29.34
N THR A 157 -12.87 1.03 29.97
CA THR A 157 -11.91 1.29 31.02
C THR A 157 -10.56 1.73 30.44
N LYS A 158 -9.70 2.36 31.27
CA LYS A 158 -8.35 2.76 30.87
C LYS A 158 -7.51 1.58 30.36
N THR A 159 -7.66 0.41 31.00
CA THR A 159 -6.90 -0.80 30.63
C THR A 159 -7.36 -1.35 29.30
N GLU A 160 -8.67 -1.46 29.07
CA GLU A 160 -9.24 -1.91 27.81
C GLU A 160 -8.87 -0.96 26.66
N LEU A 161 -8.98 0.37 26.88
CA LEU A 161 -8.55 1.35 25.90
C LEU A 161 -7.08 1.17 25.50
N LYS A 162 -6.19 0.90 26.46
CA LYS A 162 -4.77 0.65 26.17
C LYS A 162 -4.59 -0.59 25.30
N VAL A 163 -5.34 -1.66 25.54
CA VAL A 163 -5.29 -2.89 24.71
C VAL A 163 -5.80 -2.62 23.30
N PHE A 164 -6.97 -1.99 23.16
CA PHE A 164 -7.53 -1.64 21.85
C PHE A 164 -6.57 -0.74 21.04
N LYS A 165 -5.98 0.28 21.68
CA LYS A 165 -4.99 1.15 21.04
C LYS A 165 -3.75 0.39 20.55
N GLY A 166 -3.26 -0.57 21.32
CA GLY A 166 -2.13 -1.39 20.89
C GLY A 166 -2.40 -2.16 19.60
N PHE A 167 -3.60 -2.74 19.45
CA PHE A 167 -4.01 -3.39 18.21
C PHE A 167 -4.26 -2.40 17.07
N ILE A 168 -4.84 -1.23 17.35
CA ILE A 168 -5.01 -0.16 16.36
C ILE A 168 -3.67 0.26 15.78
N GLU A 169 -2.70 0.58 16.62
CA GLU A 169 -1.35 0.99 16.22
C GLU A 169 -0.66 -0.10 15.41
N LEU A 170 -0.79 -1.37 15.82
CA LEU A 170 -0.25 -2.53 15.11
C LEU A 170 -0.79 -2.62 13.68
N TYR A 171 -2.11 -2.62 13.51
CA TYR A 171 -2.72 -2.82 12.20
C TYR A 171 -2.56 -1.62 11.28
N LEU A 172 -2.58 -0.39 11.81
CA LEU A 172 -2.26 0.82 11.05
C LEU A 172 -0.82 0.80 10.56
N ASP A 173 0.13 0.42 11.41
CA ASP A 173 1.54 0.31 11.03
C ASP A 173 1.76 -0.75 9.93
N GLN A 174 1.09 -1.90 10.04
CA GLN A 174 1.13 -2.93 9.00
C GLN A 174 0.62 -2.41 7.64
N ALA A 175 -0.55 -1.77 7.64
CA ALA A 175 -1.15 -1.25 6.40
C ALA A 175 -0.29 -0.14 5.78
N LEU A 176 0.11 0.87 6.56
CA LEU A 176 0.93 1.98 6.10
C LEU A 176 2.32 1.54 5.62
N THR A 177 2.94 0.61 6.33
CA THR A 177 4.27 0.10 5.98
C THR A 177 4.20 -0.63 4.65
N TYR A 178 3.21 -1.50 4.44
CA TYR A 178 3.04 -2.20 3.17
C TYR A 178 2.82 -1.23 2.01
N GLU A 179 1.88 -0.29 2.14
CA GLU A 179 1.58 0.67 1.07
C GLU A 179 2.78 1.56 0.73
N LYS A 180 3.57 1.99 1.71
CA LYS A 180 4.80 2.75 1.48
C LYS A 180 5.89 1.94 0.77
N TYR A 181 6.00 0.63 1.03
CA TYR A 181 6.96 -0.22 0.34
C TYR A 181 6.58 -0.49 -1.13
N LEU A 182 5.32 -0.30 -1.52
CA LEU A 182 4.91 -0.37 -2.93
C LEU A 182 5.47 0.80 -3.77
N HIS A 183 5.87 1.90 -3.12
CA HIS A 183 6.45 3.08 -3.78
C HIS A 183 7.89 2.84 -4.26
N ASN A 184 8.66 1.92 -3.62
CA ASN A 184 10.07 1.66 -3.89
C ASN A 184 10.24 0.43 -4.79
#